data_96ec57638f0f3df7f280a6f9e5475fd7
#
_entry.id   96ec57638f0f3df7f280a6f9e5475fd7
#
_cell.length_a   1.000
_cell.length_b   1.000
_cell.length_c   1.000
_cell.angle_alpha   90.00
_cell.angle_beta   90.00
_cell.angle_gamma   90.00
#
_symmetry.space_group_name_H-M   'P 1'
#
loop_
_entity.id
_entity.type
_entity.pdbx_description
1 polymer ?
#
loop_
_entity_poly.entity_id
_entity_poly.type
_entity_poly.pdbx_seq_one_letter_code
_entity_poly.pdbx_strand_id
1 'polypeptide(L)'
;MKTVRHLLASALAASLVVGVLPLSAEPAAGRSAETSSASVSAPVPGKARNVILFLADAAGVSTLSAASLMAYGEPMRLHIQQWPHLGLSETSPVDRFVSDSANGMSSIMTGVKTHNGVISQGPDGARGRHDGAPTKTLLEYAEERGLLTGVISTQSIADATPAATYAHSNDRGKWGEIFPQMFTPRFGDGPDVVFGAGRQRIGEQLAARGTGFDQLAQAHGRPIYSTLEEVPAENLRPVVVADSMDVHAATLRALELLQRSPDGYFLMVEWDAHTDDPRKGLQNVVDFDRLIAEVQARVDLNDTLLLFTADHSFGVQVDGGQRGDALLEGYEAWAASDERGKVIRLKNILVNRTHTAEEVPALAVGAGAEQVRGYFPNTHLFKVMMDALGWTSQPSSGR
;
A
#
# COMPACT_ATOMS: atom_id res chain seq x y z
N MET A 1 -1.00 59.40 40.40
CA MET A 1 -0.88 59.74 41.88
C MET A 1 -1.52 58.61 42.69
N LYS A 2 -0.82 58.14 43.72
CA LYS A 2 -1.11 57.16 44.78
C LYS A 2 -0.90 55.69 44.35
N THR A 3 0.25 55.15 44.51
CA THR A 3 1.17 54.63 45.55
C THR A 3 0.51 53.71 46.60
N VAL A 4 1.18 52.59 46.82
CA VAL A 4 1.47 51.85 48.09
C VAL A 4 0.58 50.67 48.35
N ARG A 5 1.07 49.45 48.77
CA ARG A 5 2.27 48.98 49.46
C ARG A 5 2.30 47.43 49.46
N HIS A 6 3.50 46.89 49.59
CA HIS A 6 3.84 45.51 49.93
C HIS A 6 3.27 45.01 51.24
N LEU A 7 3.06 43.68 51.34
CA LEU A 7 3.26 42.97 52.60
C LEU A 7 3.73 41.52 52.29
N LEU A 8 4.94 41.24 52.73
CA LEU A 8 5.53 39.90 52.86
C LEU A 8 4.93 39.25 54.12
N ALA A 9 4.67 37.95 54.05
CA ALA A 9 4.53 37.14 55.25
C ALA A 9 5.21 35.77 55.00
N SER A 10 6.29 35.56 55.74
CA SER A 10 7.01 34.29 55.88
C SER A 10 6.27 33.38 56.86
N ALA A 11 6.20 32.09 56.64
CA ALA A 11 5.91 31.09 57.67
C ALA A 11 6.55 29.75 57.34
N LEU A 12 7.49 29.44 58.07
CA LEU A 12 7.98 28.27 58.80
C LEU A 12 7.61 26.85 58.21
N ALA A 13 8.67 26.14 57.99
CA ALA A 13 8.72 24.68 57.83
C ALA A 13 8.54 23.98 59.18
N ALA A 14 7.74 22.93 59.23
CA ALA A 14 7.73 21.94 60.30
C ALA A 14 7.91 20.53 59.69
N SER A 15 9.06 19.95 59.95
CA SER A 15 9.38 18.58 59.58
C SER A 15 8.76 17.62 60.61
N LEU A 16 7.89 16.70 60.10
CA LEU A 16 7.46 15.55 60.89
C LEU A 16 8.23 14.31 60.40
N VAL A 17 9.07 13.75 61.27
CA VAL A 17 9.70 12.44 61.08
C VAL A 17 8.72 11.41 61.63
N VAL A 18 8.25 10.50 60.78
CA VAL A 18 7.50 9.31 61.15
C VAL A 18 8.40 8.10 60.88
N GLY A 19 8.80 7.42 61.97
CA GLY A 19 9.57 6.20 61.93
C GLY A 19 8.77 5.05 61.36
N VAL A 20 9.38 4.30 60.44
CA VAL A 20 8.86 3.04 59.87
C VAL A 20 9.59 1.88 60.59
N LEU A 21 8.82 1.05 61.29
CA LEU A 21 9.26 -0.26 61.77
C LEU A 21 9.14 -1.29 60.64
N PRO A 22 10.09 -2.25 60.53
CA PRO A 22 9.99 -3.29 59.51
C PRO A 22 9.09 -4.44 59.98
N LEU A 23 8.05 -4.73 59.16
CA LEU A 23 7.30 -5.98 59.29
C LEU A 23 7.99 -7.04 58.41
N SER A 24 8.48 -8.10 59.07
CA SER A 24 8.96 -9.30 58.42
C SER A 24 7.75 -10.12 57.90
N ALA A 25 7.65 -10.38 56.61
CA ALA A 25 6.74 -11.36 56.07
C ALA A 25 7.56 -12.47 55.36
N GLU A 26 7.28 -13.70 55.73
CA GLU A 26 7.83 -14.92 55.15
C GLU A 26 7.41 -15.10 53.67
N PRO A 27 8.21 -15.75 52.82
CA PRO A 27 7.85 -15.94 51.40
C PRO A 27 6.90 -17.13 51.25
N ALA A 28 5.68 -16.87 50.77
CA ALA A 28 4.81 -17.90 50.24
C ALA A 28 5.35 -18.39 48.88
N ALA A 29 5.56 -19.72 48.80
CA ALA A 29 5.94 -20.39 47.57
C ALA A 29 4.82 -20.27 46.52
N GLY A 30 5.00 -19.37 45.57
CA GLY A 30 4.16 -19.19 44.39
C GLY A 30 4.82 -19.79 43.14
N ARG A 31 4.12 -20.74 42.51
CA ARG A 31 4.52 -21.38 41.25
C ARG A 31 4.84 -20.32 40.20
N SER A 32 6.06 -20.30 39.71
CA SER A 32 6.46 -19.61 38.52
C SER A 32 5.75 -20.23 37.32
N ALA A 33 4.78 -19.51 36.76
CA ALA A 33 4.33 -19.75 35.39
C ALA A 33 5.46 -19.31 34.46
N GLU A 34 6.19 -20.25 33.89
CA GLU A 34 7.10 -19.98 32.77
C GLU A 34 6.23 -19.53 31.59
N THR A 35 6.11 -18.22 31.41
CA THR A 35 5.75 -17.66 30.12
C THR A 35 6.94 -17.87 29.19
N SER A 36 6.87 -18.93 28.40
CA SER A 36 7.72 -19.11 27.23
C SER A 36 7.53 -17.91 26.32
N SER A 37 8.32 -16.88 26.50
CA SER A 37 8.53 -15.86 25.48
C SER A 37 9.33 -16.56 24.38
N ALA A 38 8.64 -16.99 23.32
CA ALA A 38 9.30 -17.33 22.08
C ALA A 38 10.13 -16.10 21.69
N SER A 39 11.43 -16.20 21.82
CA SER A 39 12.36 -15.19 21.32
C SER A 39 12.24 -15.22 19.80
N VAL A 40 11.47 -14.29 19.25
CA VAL A 40 11.52 -14.00 17.82
C VAL A 40 12.95 -13.51 17.58
N SER A 41 13.79 -14.36 17.00
CA SER A 41 15.14 -13.97 16.60
C SER A 41 15.00 -12.82 15.61
N ALA A 42 15.75 -11.73 15.83
CA ALA A 42 15.75 -10.59 14.92
C ALA A 42 16.08 -11.08 13.50
N PRO A 43 15.31 -10.68 12.49
CA PRO A 43 15.55 -11.09 11.10
C PRO A 43 16.96 -10.75 10.67
N VAL A 44 17.62 -11.68 9.99
CA VAL A 44 18.96 -11.44 9.43
C VAL A 44 18.79 -10.55 8.19
N PRO A 45 19.40 -9.36 8.11
CA PRO A 45 19.26 -8.47 6.96
C PRO A 45 19.56 -9.18 5.64
N GLY A 46 18.70 -8.98 4.61
CA GLY A 46 18.94 -9.44 3.26
C GLY A 46 18.62 -10.91 2.97
N LYS A 47 17.55 -11.47 3.54
CA LYS A 47 17.14 -12.87 3.29
C LYS A 47 15.64 -13.09 3.08
N ALA A 48 14.94 -12.10 2.57
CA ALA A 48 13.58 -12.35 2.11
C ALA A 48 13.65 -13.26 0.87
N ARG A 49 12.84 -14.31 0.87
CA ARG A 49 12.51 -15.11 -0.33
C ARG A 49 11.29 -14.53 -1.02
N ASN A 50 10.43 -13.90 -0.24
CA ASN A 50 9.14 -13.40 -0.68
C ASN A 50 9.01 -11.92 -0.33
N VAL A 51 8.36 -11.17 -1.23
CA VAL A 51 7.96 -9.78 -0.98
C VAL A 51 6.48 -9.64 -1.30
N ILE A 52 5.72 -9.09 -0.38
CA ILE A 52 4.32 -8.69 -0.60
C ILE A 52 4.23 -7.18 -0.41
N LEU A 53 3.88 -6.49 -1.48
CA LEU A 53 3.61 -5.05 -1.50
C LEU A 53 2.09 -4.83 -1.45
N PHE A 54 1.61 -4.22 -0.37
CA PHE A 54 0.24 -3.75 -0.23
C PHE A 54 0.20 -2.26 -0.57
N LEU A 55 -0.54 -1.90 -1.59
CA LEU A 55 -0.70 -0.52 -2.02
C LEU A 55 -2.14 -0.06 -1.80
N ALA A 56 -2.33 0.89 -0.90
CA ALA A 56 -3.60 1.57 -0.69
C ALA A 56 -3.63 2.85 -1.53
N ASP A 57 -4.19 2.79 -2.75
CA ASP A 57 -4.24 3.92 -3.68
C ASP A 57 -4.90 5.14 -3.02
N ALA A 58 -4.15 6.24 -2.93
CA ALA A 58 -4.55 7.50 -2.29
C ALA A 58 -4.59 7.53 -0.75
N ALA A 59 -4.02 6.56 -0.03
CA ALA A 59 -4.06 6.51 1.42
C ALA A 59 -2.91 7.30 2.09
N GLY A 60 -3.11 8.58 2.35
CA GLY A 60 -2.20 9.39 3.18
C GLY A 60 -2.29 9.05 4.68
N VAL A 61 -1.41 9.67 5.47
CA VAL A 61 -1.39 9.52 6.95
C VAL A 61 -2.74 9.86 7.57
N SER A 62 -3.36 10.94 7.11
CA SER A 62 -4.68 11.38 7.60
C SER A 62 -5.79 10.38 7.25
N THR A 63 -5.69 9.70 6.10
CA THR A 63 -6.65 8.66 5.68
C THR A 63 -6.60 7.47 6.63
N LEU A 64 -5.40 6.98 7.01
CA LEU A 64 -5.25 5.90 7.98
C LEU A 64 -5.79 6.30 9.36
N SER A 65 -5.51 7.53 9.79
CA SER A 65 -6.03 8.05 11.07
C SER A 65 -7.55 8.11 11.07
N ALA A 66 -8.16 8.62 9.99
CA ALA A 66 -9.60 8.69 9.83
C ALA A 66 -10.26 7.31 9.78
N ALA A 67 -9.66 6.34 9.06
CA ALA A 67 -10.16 4.98 9.00
C ALA A 67 -10.14 4.30 10.38
N SER A 68 -9.07 4.50 11.16
CA SER A 68 -8.99 4.00 12.54
C SER A 68 -10.08 4.61 13.44
N LEU A 69 -10.27 5.93 13.37
CA LEU A 69 -11.30 6.62 14.13
C LEU A 69 -12.72 6.19 13.73
N MET A 70 -12.97 6.03 12.42
CA MET A 70 -14.28 5.58 11.92
C MET A 70 -14.61 4.16 12.40
N ALA A 71 -13.67 3.24 12.33
CA ALA A 71 -13.94 1.83 12.61
C ALA A 71 -13.90 1.49 14.10
N TYR A 72 -13.06 2.17 14.88
CA TYR A 72 -12.76 1.80 16.27
C TYR A 72 -13.05 2.91 17.28
N GLY A 73 -13.39 4.13 16.85
CA GLY A 73 -13.55 5.29 17.72
C GLY A 73 -12.22 5.78 18.33
N GLU A 74 -11.10 5.19 17.94
CA GLU A 74 -9.76 5.47 18.48
C GLU A 74 -8.69 5.49 17.40
N PRO A 75 -7.64 6.33 17.56
CA PRO A 75 -6.51 6.33 16.63
C PRO A 75 -5.62 5.09 16.80
N MET A 76 -4.82 4.79 15.77
CA MET A 76 -3.79 3.76 15.79
C MET A 76 -4.32 2.36 16.12
N ARG A 77 -5.52 2.00 15.64
CA ARG A 77 -6.13 0.68 15.87
C ARG A 77 -6.08 -0.22 14.64
N LEU A 78 -5.65 0.27 13.50
CA LEU A 78 -5.41 -0.57 12.33
C LEU A 78 -4.23 -1.52 12.61
N HIS A 79 -4.30 -2.72 12.06
CA HIS A 79 -3.26 -3.75 12.22
C HIS A 79 -1.90 -3.27 11.71
N ILE A 80 -1.87 -2.65 10.52
CA ILE A 80 -0.64 -2.09 9.93
C ILE A 80 0.00 -1.00 10.79
N GLN A 81 -0.79 -0.23 11.56
CA GLN A 81 -0.27 0.79 12.47
C GLN A 81 0.46 0.20 13.71
N GLN A 82 0.39 -1.12 13.90
CA GLN A 82 1.15 -1.83 14.93
C GLN A 82 2.48 -2.40 14.42
N TRP A 83 2.75 -2.27 13.13
CA TRP A 83 4.00 -2.75 12.56
C TRP A 83 5.20 -1.96 13.08
N PRO A 84 6.36 -2.62 13.31
CA PRO A 84 7.49 -2.01 14.02
C PRO A 84 8.27 -0.98 13.20
N HIS A 85 8.17 -1.02 11.86
CA HIS A 85 8.95 -0.16 10.98
C HIS A 85 8.04 0.82 10.24
N LEU A 86 8.32 2.12 10.42
CA LEU A 86 7.57 3.24 9.83
C LEU A 86 8.53 4.24 9.21
N GLY A 87 8.22 4.66 8.00
CA GLY A 87 8.80 5.82 7.33
C GLY A 87 7.72 6.67 6.66
N LEU A 88 8.11 7.84 6.21
CA LEU A 88 7.30 8.75 5.40
C LEU A 88 7.91 8.86 4.01
N SER A 89 7.10 8.57 3.02
CA SER A 89 7.52 8.48 1.62
C SER A 89 7.06 9.72 0.85
N GLU A 90 8.00 10.47 0.30
CA GLU A 90 7.74 11.60 -0.59
C GLU A 90 7.41 11.07 -1.99
N THR A 91 6.33 11.57 -2.61
CA THR A 91 5.73 10.97 -3.82
C THR A 91 5.81 11.82 -5.09
N SER A 92 6.34 13.06 -5.03
CA SER A 92 6.29 13.98 -6.18
C SER A 92 6.91 13.40 -7.45
N PRO A 93 6.32 13.67 -8.63
CA PRO A 93 6.93 13.39 -9.94
C PRO A 93 8.04 14.39 -10.28
N VAL A 94 8.67 14.19 -11.42
CA VAL A 94 9.71 15.14 -11.91
C VAL A 94 9.14 16.44 -12.43
N ASP A 95 7.85 16.49 -12.80
CA ASP A 95 7.22 17.63 -13.47
C ASP A 95 6.20 18.39 -12.62
N ARG A 96 5.84 17.90 -11.44
CA ARG A 96 4.78 18.48 -10.58
C ARG A 96 5.10 18.33 -9.11
N PHE A 97 4.34 19.02 -8.25
CA PHE A 97 4.39 18.80 -6.80
C PHE A 97 3.51 17.61 -6.36
N VAL A 98 2.40 17.38 -7.07
CA VAL A 98 1.40 16.39 -6.71
C VAL A 98 1.47 15.19 -7.65
N SER A 99 1.61 14.01 -7.06
CA SER A 99 1.68 12.73 -7.76
C SER A 99 0.33 12.28 -8.31
N ASP A 100 0.38 11.47 -9.37
CA ASP A 100 -0.68 10.53 -9.73
C ASP A 100 -0.19 9.09 -9.56
N SER A 101 -1.10 8.13 -9.65
CA SER A 101 -0.77 6.72 -9.44
C SER A 101 0.27 6.18 -10.43
N ALA A 102 0.32 6.73 -11.66
CA ALA A 102 1.29 6.29 -12.66
C ALA A 102 2.72 6.61 -12.24
N ASN A 103 3.00 7.87 -11.88
CA ASN A 103 4.32 8.24 -11.34
C ASN A 103 4.60 7.58 -9.99
N GLY A 104 3.62 7.62 -9.07
CA GLY A 104 3.79 7.11 -7.72
C GLY A 104 4.22 5.64 -7.72
N MET A 105 3.43 4.78 -8.39
CA MET A 105 3.74 3.35 -8.44
C MET A 105 4.97 3.04 -9.32
N SER A 106 5.15 3.74 -10.45
CA SER A 106 6.37 3.57 -11.26
C SER A 106 7.63 3.82 -10.45
N SER A 107 7.64 4.86 -9.63
CA SER A 107 8.79 5.19 -8.76
C SER A 107 9.05 4.10 -7.72
N ILE A 108 7.99 3.52 -7.14
CA ILE A 108 8.07 2.41 -6.18
C ILE A 108 8.61 1.14 -6.85
N MET A 109 8.17 0.87 -8.09
CA MET A 109 8.50 -0.37 -8.79
C MET A 109 9.84 -0.35 -9.52
N THR A 110 10.38 0.83 -9.83
CA THR A 110 11.59 0.96 -10.67
C THR A 110 12.77 1.62 -9.97
N GLY A 111 12.51 2.36 -8.86
CA GLY A 111 13.52 3.21 -8.24
C GLY A 111 13.84 4.48 -9.03
N VAL A 112 13.03 4.84 -10.03
CA VAL A 112 13.24 6.00 -10.91
C VAL A 112 12.00 6.88 -10.89
N LYS A 113 12.18 8.18 -10.61
CA LYS A 113 11.12 9.19 -10.74
C LYS A 113 10.76 9.41 -12.21
N THR A 114 9.48 9.56 -12.50
CA THR A 114 8.97 9.85 -13.85
C THR A 114 7.93 10.98 -13.83
N HIS A 115 7.30 11.25 -14.96
CA HIS A 115 6.25 12.27 -15.11
C HIS A 115 4.86 11.70 -14.73
N ASN A 116 3.94 12.55 -14.31
CA ASN A 116 2.55 12.17 -14.12
C ASN A 116 1.96 11.55 -15.39
N GLY A 117 1.26 10.44 -15.23
CA GLY A 117 0.64 9.70 -16.31
C GLY A 117 1.56 8.81 -17.13
N VAL A 118 2.85 8.75 -16.82
CA VAL A 118 3.86 7.87 -17.45
C VAL A 118 4.07 6.63 -16.59
N ILE A 119 4.11 5.46 -17.22
CA ILE A 119 4.21 4.15 -16.57
C ILE A 119 5.58 3.55 -16.85
N SER A 120 6.37 3.32 -15.81
CA SER A 120 7.65 2.60 -15.79
C SER A 120 8.59 2.95 -16.94
N GLN A 121 8.66 4.25 -17.26
CA GLN A 121 9.64 4.84 -18.18
C GLN A 121 10.43 5.93 -17.47
N GLY A 122 11.62 6.21 -17.99
CA GLY A 122 12.50 7.26 -17.47
C GLY A 122 11.94 8.68 -17.66
N PRO A 123 12.57 9.68 -17.01
CA PRO A 123 12.15 11.08 -17.08
C PRO A 123 12.39 11.74 -18.46
N ASP A 124 13.01 11.03 -19.38
CA ASP A 124 13.18 11.41 -20.77
C ASP A 124 11.90 11.18 -21.60
N GLY A 125 10.88 10.47 -21.07
CA GLY A 125 9.56 10.32 -21.65
C GLY A 125 8.67 11.55 -21.46
N ALA A 126 7.64 11.70 -22.30
CA ALA A 126 6.64 12.75 -22.14
C ALA A 126 5.25 12.22 -22.44
N ARG A 127 4.34 12.37 -21.48
CA ARG A 127 2.98 11.83 -21.55
C ARG A 127 2.28 12.15 -22.86
N GLY A 128 1.85 11.10 -23.58
CA GLY A 128 1.10 11.22 -24.85
C GLY A 128 1.89 11.78 -26.02
N ARG A 129 3.20 12.03 -25.86
CA ARG A 129 4.03 12.61 -26.92
C ARG A 129 5.11 11.65 -27.42
N HIS A 130 5.96 11.15 -26.55
CA HIS A 130 7.00 10.17 -26.90
C HIS A 130 7.34 9.30 -25.69
N ASP A 131 7.79 8.09 -26.00
CA ASP A 131 8.26 7.15 -24.99
C ASP A 131 9.60 7.58 -24.41
N GLY A 132 9.76 7.40 -23.11
CA GLY A 132 11.05 7.42 -22.43
C GLY A 132 11.74 6.05 -22.46
N ALA A 133 12.95 6.00 -21.97
CA ALA A 133 13.64 4.74 -21.76
C ALA A 133 12.85 3.87 -20.78
N PRO A 134 12.50 2.60 -21.12
CA PRO A 134 11.80 1.72 -20.21
C PRO A 134 12.69 1.41 -19.01
N THR A 135 12.12 1.54 -17.80
CA THR A 135 12.81 1.27 -16.53
C THR A 135 12.31 -0.06 -15.97
N LYS A 136 13.23 -1.02 -15.82
CA LYS A 136 12.90 -2.37 -15.37
C LYS A 136 12.25 -2.33 -13.98
N THR A 137 11.11 -3.00 -13.83
CA THR A 137 10.35 -3.05 -12.59
C THR A 137 10.84 -4.17 -11.67
N LEU A 138 10.49 -4.08 -10.38
CA LEU A 138 10.80 -5.15 -9.42
C LEU A 138 10.18 -6.50 -9.84
N LEU A 139 8.96 -6.48 -10.38
CA LEU A 139 8.30 -7.69 -10.90
C LEU A 139 9.12 -8.31 -12.02
N GLU A 140 9.57 -7.52 -12.98
CA GLU A 140 10.42 -8.00 -14.09
C GLU A 140 11.79 -8.50 -13.60
N TYR A 141 12.35 -7.91 -12.54
CA TYR A 141 13.54 -8.46 -11.88
C TYR A 141 13.27 -9.81 -11.20
N ALA A 142 12.06 -9.97 -10.61
CA ALA A 142 11.66 -11.22 -9.97
C ALA A 142 11.50 -12.36 -10.98
N GLU A 143 10.83 -12.10 -12.10
CA GLU A 143 10.65 -13.08 -13.19
C GLU A 143 11.98 -13.55 -13.79
N GLU A 144 12.88 -12.61 -14.10
CA GLU A 144 14.22 -12.99 -14.62
C GLU A 144 15.04 -13.83 -13.63
N ARG A 145 14.66 -13.86 -12.35
CA ARG A 145 15.30 -14.64 -11.29
C ARG A 145 14.52 -15.90 -10.91
N GLY A 146 13.44 -16.19 -11.63
CA GLY A 146 12.64 -17.39 -11.44
C GLY A 146 11.67 -17.36 -10.27
N LEU A 147 11.39 -16.18 -9.68
CA LEU A 147 10.33 -16.06 -8.71
C LEU A 147 8.98 -16.09 -9.42
N LEU A 148 7.96 -16.65 -8.76
CA LEU A 148 6.59 -16.45 -9.22
C LEU A 148 6.13 -15.02 -8.88
N THR A 149 5.29 -14.45 -9.75
CA THR A 149 4.83 -13.07 -9.60
C THR A 149 3.31 -12.95 -9.64
N GLY A 150 2.78 -12.01 -8.84
CA GLY A 150 1.33 -11.77 -8.76
C GLY A 150 0.99 -10.28 -8.75
N VAL A 151 -0.11 -9.95 -9.45
CA VAL A 151 -0.66 -8.59 -9.52
C VAL A 151 -2.16 -8.64 -9.29
N ILE A 152 -2.62 -8.05 -8.18
CA ILE A 152 -4.02 -8.06 -7.75
C ILE A 152 -4.48 -6.62 -7.57
N SER A 153 -5.69 -6.26 -8.06
CA SER A 153 -6.23 -4.92 -7.91
C SER A 153 -7.75 -4.88 -7.82
N THR A 154 -8.28 -3.98 -6.99
CA THR A 154 -9.70 -3.59 -7.03
C THR A 154 -10.03 -2.79 -8.29
N GLN A 155 -9.02 -2.13 -8.87
CA GLN A 155 -9.14 -1.30 -10.05
C GLN A 155 -8.93 -2.12 -11.33
N SER A 156 -8.97 -1.45 -12.48
CA SER A 156 -8.61 -2.09 -13.74
C SER A 156 -7.17 -2.59 -13.70
N ILE A 157 -6.97 -3.84 -14.09
CA ILE A 157 -5.62 -4.43 -14.16
C ILE A 157 -4.71 -3.72 -15.17
N ALA A 158 -5.25 -2.90 -16.06
CA ALA A 158 -4.51 -2.04 -16.98
C ALA A 158 -4.46 -0.57 -16.51
N ASP A 159 -5.01 -0.24 -15.33
CA ASP A 159 -4.83 1.10 -14.77
C ASP A 159 -3.41 1.28 -14.24
N ALA A 160 -3.08 2.50 -13.88
CA ALA A 160 -1.71 2.94 -13.63
C ALA A 160 -0.97 2.12 -12.59
N THR A 161 -1.58 1.85 -11.44
CA THR A 161 -0.93 1.16 -10.33
C THR A 161 -0.56 -0.28 -10.67
N PRO A 162 -1.49 -1.18 -11.10
CA PRO A 162 -1.09 -2.52 -11.50
C PRO A 162 -0.22 -2.51 -12.76
N ALA A 163 -0.51 -1.64 -13.74
CA ALA A 163 0.27 -1.54 -14.98
C ALA A 163 1.74 -1.20 -14.74
N ALA A 164 2.05 -0.37 -13.75
CA ALA A 164 3.42 0.02 -13.43
C ALA A 164 4.28 -1.15 -12.91
N THR A 165 3.68 -2.29 -12.61
CA THR A 165 4.42 -3.51 -12.24
C THR A 165 4.97 -4.27 -13.43
N TYR A 166 4.23 -4.29 -14.58
CA TYR A 166 4.52 -5.19 -15.71
C TYR A 166 4.58 -4.50 -17.08
N ALA A 167 4.21 -3.24 -17.19
CA ALA A 167 4.09 -2.53 -18.46
C ALA A 167 4.87 -1.21 -18.51
N HIS A 168 5.16 -0.76 -19.71
CA HIS A 168 5.82 0.51 -19.98
C HIS A 168 5.01 1.33 -20.98
N SER A 169 4.59 2.54 -20.59
CA SER A 169 3.79 3.40 -21.46
C SER A 169 4.00 4.86 -21.15
N ASN A 170 4.04 5.69 -22.18
CA ASN A 170 4.05 7.14 -22.01
C ASN A 170 2.67 7.72 -21.67
N ASP A 171 1.62 6.92 -21.58
CA ASP A 171 0.30 7.37 -21.16
C ASP A 171 -0.51 6.25 -20.53
N ARG A 172 -0.84 6.42 -19.24
CA ARG A 172 -1.68 5.50 -18.45
C ARG A 172 -3.08 5.24 -19.04
N GLY A 173 -3.55 6.10 -19.93
CA GLY A 173 -4.87 5.95 -20.58
C GLY A 173 -4.89 4.91 -21.70
N LYS A 174 -3.77 4.38 -22.15
CA LYS A 174 -3.65 3.45 -23.28
C LYS A 174 -3.83 1.99 -22.87
N TRP A 175 -4.97 1.65 -22.24
CA TRP A 175 -5.21 0.32 -21.68
C TRP A 175 -5.14 -0.81 -22.73
N GLY A 176 -5.55 -0.55 -23.97
CA GLY A 176 -5.43 -1.50 -25.07
C GLY A 176 -4.01 -1.73 -25.58
N GLU A 177 -3.03 -0.91 -25.15
CA GLU A 177 -1.59 -1.12 -25.37
C GLU A 177 -0.89 -1.66 -24.12
N ILE A 178 -1.38 -1.28 -22.95
CA ILE A 178 -0.81 -1.69 -21.65
C ILE A 178 -1.13 -3.15 -21.36
N PHE A 179 -2.43 -3.53 -21.43
CA PHE A 179 -2.87 -4.87 -21.07
C PHE A 179 -2.15 -6.01 -21.81
N PRO A 180 -1.94 -5.94 -23.14
CA PRO A 180 -1.23 -7.00 -23.86
C PRO A 180 0.23 -7.19 -23.43
N GLN A 181 0.87 -6.21 -22.78
CA GLN A 181 2.28 -6.32 -22.39
C GLN A 181 2.52 -7.42 -21.34
N MET A 182 1.50 -7.84 -20.57
CA MET A 182 1.65 -8.98 -19.67
C MET A 182 1.88 -10.32 -20.41
N PHE A 183 1.51 -10.40 -21.70
CA PHE A 183 1.70 -11.58 -22.55
C PHE A 183 2.93 -11.45 -23.45
N THR A 184 3.40 -10.23 -23.67
CA THR A 184 4.59 -9.91 -24.46
C THR A 184 5.49 -8.96 -23.68
N PRO A 185 5.98 -9.39 -22.51
CA PRO A 185 6.74 -8.51 -21.62
C PRO A 185 8.04 -8.06 -22.27
N ARG A 186 8.53 -6.90 -21.86
CA ARG A 186 9.84 -6.40 -22.31
C ARG A 186 10.98 -7.13 -21.59
N PHE A 187 10.75 -7.51 -20.35
CA PHE A 187 11.68 -8.27 -19.51
C PHE A 187 10.91 -9.41 -18.83
N GLY A 188 11.58 -10.53 -18.55
CA GLY A 188 10.93 -11.68 -17.94
C GLY A 188 9.97 -12.41 -18.89
N ASP A 189 9.02 -13.13 -18.33
CA ASP A 189 8.02 -13.93 -19.06
C ASP A 189 6.56 -13.53 -18.74
N GLY A 190 6.39 -12.43 -18.01
CA GLY A 190 5.11 -11.81 -17.64
C GLY A 190 4.49 -12.40 -16.37
N PRO A 191 3.68 -11.60 -15.64
CA PRO A 191 3.18 -11.98 -14.33
C PRO A 191 2.43 -13.30 -14.34
N ASP A 192 2.68 -14.18 -13.34
CA ASP A 192 2.07 -15.51 -13.27
C ASP A 192 0.60 -15.43 -12.88
N VAL A 193 0.26 -14.68 -11.84
CA VAL A 193 -1.12 -14.55 -11.32
C VAL A 193 -1.60 -13.13 -11.48
N VAL A 194 -2.68 -12.93 -12.24
CA VAL A 194 -3.23 -11.61 -12.53
C VAL A 194 -4.73 -11.60 -12.26
N PHE A 195 -5.17 -10.86 -11.24
CA PHE A 195 -6.58 -10.72 -10.91
C PHE A 195 -6.94 -9.24 -10.75
N GLY A 196 -7.88 -8.74 -11.54
CA GLY A 196 -8.32 -7.36 -11.44
C GLY A 196 -9.61 -7.07 -12.21
N ALA A 197 -10.06 -5.83 -12.11
CA ALA A 197 -11.23 -5.36 -12.82
C ALA A 197 -10.88 -4.75 -14.19
N GLY A 198 -11.86 -4.09 -14.80
CA GLY A 198 -11.67 -3.27 -16.00
C GLY A 198 -12.03 -3.94 -17.31
N ARG A 199 -12.72 -5.09 -17.27
CA ARG A 199 -13.05 -5.90 -18.46
C ARG A 199 -13.70 -5.09 -19.58
N GLN A 200 -14.72 -4.29 -19.26
CA GLN A 200 -15.42 -3.52 -20.27
C GLN A 200 -14.47 -2.57 -21.01
N ARG A 201 -13.79 -1.66 -20.32
CA ARG A 201 -12.95 -0.63 -20.95
C ARG A 201 -11.72 -1.19 -21.64
N ILE A 202 -11.10 -2.22 -21.07
CA ILE A 202 -9.98 -2.93 -21.73
C ILE A 202 -10.51 -3.54 -23.05
N GLY A 203 -11.66 -4.24 -23.00
CA GLY A 203 -12.28 -4.85 -24.17
C GLY A 203 -12.60 -3.83 -25.26
N GLU A 204 -13.17 -2.67 -24.92
CA GLU A 204 -13.44 -1.57 -25.85
C GLU A 204 -12.17 -1.07 -26.55
N GLN A 205 -11.09 -0.87 -25.78
CA GLN A 205 -9.82 -0.41 -26.35
C GLN A 205 -9.10 -1.50 -27.17
N LEU A 206 -9.22 -2.78 -26.80
CA LEU A 206 -8.72 -3.89 -27.62
C LEU A 206 -9.48 -3.98 -28.94
N ALA A 207 -10.82 -3.88 -28.90
CA ALA A 207 -11.66 -3.90 -30.09
C ALA A 207 -11.33 -2.75 -31.06
N ALA A 208 -11.07 -1.55 -30.54
CA ALA A 208 -10.61 -0.40 -31.34
C ALA A 208 -9.26 -0.66 -32.03
N ARG A 209 -8.49 -1.63 -31.58
CA ARG A 209 -7.20 -2.09 -32.14
C ARG A 209 -7.35 -3.36 -33.02
N GLY A 210 -8.58 -3.81 -33.25
CA GLY A 210 -8.86 -5.01 -34.08
C GLY A 210 -8.57 -6.34 -33.38
N THR A 211 -8.55 -6.38 -32.05
CA THR A 211 -8.30 -7.60 -31.25
C THR A 211 -9.29 -7.67 -30.06
N GLY A 212 -9.18 -8.75 -29.26
CA GLY A 212 -10.01 -8.94 -28.07
C GLY A 212 -9.38 -9.96 -27.12
N PHE A 213 -10.05 -10.24 -26.02
CA PHE A 213 -9.54 -11.17 -25.00
C PHE A 213 -9.32 -12.59 -25.58
N ASP A 214 -10.26 -13.08 -26.39
CA ASP A 214 -10.16 -14.44 -26.97
C ASP A 214 -8.98 -14.56 -27.94
N GLN A 215 -8.75 -13.53 -28.77
CA GLN A 215 -7.63 -13.51 -29.68
C GLN A 215 -6.29 -13.46 -28.93
N LEU A 216 -6.19 -12.65 -27.86
CA LEU A 216 -5.01 -12.60 -27.02
C LEU A 216 -4.79 -13.94 -26.29
N ALA A 217 -5.84 -14.52 -25.72
CA ALA A 217 -5.78 -15.81 -25.04
C ALA A 217 -5.29 -16.91 -26.00
N GLN A 218 -5.82 -16.96 -27.21
CA GLN A 218 -5.43 -17.93 -28.24
C GLN A 218 -3.99 -17.70 -28.73
N ALA A 219 -3.61 -16.44 -28.98
CA ALA A 219 -2.29 -16.09 -29.49
C ALA A 219 -1.16 -16.48 -28.52
N HIS A 220 -1.44 -16.42 -27.21
CA HIS A 220 -0.45 -16.66 -26.16
C HIS A 220 -0.66 -17.98 -25.40
N GLY A 221 -1.68 -18.78 -25.77
CA GLY A 221 -1.98 -20.06 -25.08
C GLY A 221 -2.34 -19.88 -23.60
N ARG A 222 -2.83 -18.67 -23.21
CA ARG A 222 -3.10 -18.32 -21.82
C ARG A 222 -4.54 -17.78 -21.69
N PRO A 223 -5.47 -18.58 -21.14
CA PRO A 223 -6.87 -18.19 -21.01
C PRO A 223 -7.06 -16.95 -20.15
N ILE A 224 -8.03 -16.09 -20.53
CA ILE A 224 -8.42 -14.89 -19.81
C ILE A 224 -9.85 -15.07 -19.32
N TYR A 225 -10.01 -15.27 -18.01
CA TYR A 225 -11.28 -15.53 -17.37
C TYR A 225 -12.03 -14.25 -17.02
N SER A 226 -13.34 -14.35 -16.79
CA SER A 226 -14.19 -13.23 -16.38
C SER A 226 -14.39 -13.17 -14.87
N THR A 227 -14.26 -14.31 -14.19
CA THR A 227 -14.41 -14.44 -12.72
C THR A 227 -13.37 -15.39 -12.15
N LEU A 228 -13.19 -15.36 -10.82
CA LEU A 228 -12.29 -16.26 -10.11
C LEU A 228 -12.77 -17.72 -10.16
N GLU A 229 -14.07 -17.92 -10.17
CA GLU A 229 -14.73 -19.24 -10.16
C GLU A 229 -14.53 -20.00 -11.47
N GLU A 230 -14.32 -19.28 -12.57
CA GLU A 230 -14.01 -19.88 -13.88
C GLU A 230 -12.61 -20.47 -13.96
N VAL A 231 -11.71 -20.10 -13.04
CA VAL A 231 -10.31 -20.54 -13.07
C VAL A 231 -10.20 -22.00 -12.62
N PRO A 232 -9.77 -22.94 -13.50
CA PRO A 232 -9.54 -24.31 -13.10
C PRO A 232 -8.48 -24.43 -11.99
N ALA A 233 -8.66 -25.41 -11.09
CA ALA A 233 -7.77 -25.61 -9.95
C ALA A 233 -6.31 -25.93 -10.35
N GLU A 234 -6.14 -26.54 -11.51
CA GLU A 234 -4.85 -26.90 -12.11
C GLU A 234 -4.15 -25.72 -12.83
N ASN A 235 -4.87 -24.62 -13.09
CA ASN A 235 -4.26 -23.44 -13.72
C ASN A 235 -3.39 -22.69 -12.72
N LEU A 236 -2.08 -22.75 -12.91
CA LEU A 236 -1.08 -22.13 -12.04
C LEU A 236 -0.72 -20.70 -12.46
N ARG A 237 -1.11 -20.28 -13.68
CA ARG A 237 -0.84 -18.93 -14.24
C ARG A 237 -2.13 -18.23 -14.71
N PRO A 238 -3.15 -18.09 -13.84
CA PRO A 238 -4.43 -17.56 -14.25
C PRO A 238 -4.38 -16.04 -14.50
N VAL A 239 -5.17 -15.60 -15.50
CA VAL A 239 -5.50 -14.20 -15.74
C VAL A 239 -7.00 -14.03 -15.61
N VAL A 240 -7.45 -13.23 -14.66
CA VAL A 240 -8.85 -12.87 -14.47
C VAL A 240 -9.01 -11.36 -14.67
N VAL A 241 -9.85 -10.99 -15.61
CA VAL A 241 -10.26 -9.60 -15.85
C VAL A 241 -11.77 -9.53 -15.70
N ALA A 242 -12.22 -9.06 -14.54
CA ALA A 242 -13.63 -9.00 -14.17
C ALA A 242 -14.24 -7.59 -14.40
N ASP A 243 -15.54 -7.45 -14.24
CA ASP A 243 -16.18 -6.13 -14.16
C ASP A 243 -15.91 -5.46 -12.80
N SER A 244 -15.86 -6.27 -11.72
CA SER A 244 -15.42 -5.91 -10.39
C SER A 244 -14.65 -7.07 -9.77
N MET A 245 -13.68 -6.79 -8.87
CA MET A 245 -12.84 -7.81 -8.26
C MET A 245 -13.05 -7.85 -6.75
N ASP A 246 -13.35 -9.04 -6.21
CA ASP A 246 -13.18 -9.32 -4.79
C ASP A 246 -11.69 -9.52 -4.49
N VAL A 247 -11.03 -8.44 -4.12
CA VAL A 247 -9.58 -8.46 -3.85
C VAL A 247 -9.23 -9.31 -2.64
N HIS A 248 -10.14 -9.47 -1.67
CA HIS A 248 -9.90 -10.36 -0.54
C HIS A 248 -9.76 -11.81 -1.02
N ALA A 249 -10.76 -12.34 -1.71
CA ALA A 249 -10.72 -13.70 -2.27
C ALA A 249 -9.58 -13.87 -3.28
N ALA A 250 -9.39 -12.88 -4.16
CA ALA A 250 -8.32 -12.87 -5.16
C ALA A 250 -6.92 -12.95 -4.54
N THR A 251 -6.66 -12.17 -3.48
CA THR A 251 -5.36 -12.16 -2.79
C THR A 251 -5.07 -13.50 -2.13
N LEU A 252 -6.03 -14.08 -1.43
CA LEU A 252 -5.84 -15.38 -0.79
C LEU A 252 -5.60 -16.49 -1.82
N ARG A 253 -6.33 -16.46 -2.95
CA ARG A 253 -6.10 -17.41 -4.05
C ARG A 253 -4.74 -17.21 -4.70
N ALA A 254 -4.32 -15.98 -4.93
CA ALA A 254 -2.99 -15.68 -5.47
C ALA A 254 -1.88 -16.18 -4.52
N LEU A 255 -2.02 -15.92 -3.22
CA LEU A 255 -1.05 -16.37 -2.23
C LEU A 255 -0.90 -17.91 -2.22
N GLU A 256 -2.02 -18.66 -2.29
CA GLU A 256 -2.00 -20.12 -2.39
C GLU A 256 -1.23 -20.63 -3.64
N LEU A 257 -1.36 -19.92 -4.77
CA LEU A 257 -0.65 -20.28 -6.00
C LEU A 257 0.84 -19.95 -5.89
N LEU A 258 1.17 -18.75 -5.41
CA LEU A 258 2.54 -18.25 -5.35
C LEU A 258 3.39 -18.97 -4.30
N GLN A 259 2.80 -19.38 -3.18
CA GLN A 259 3.49 -20.17 -2.13
C GLN A 259 3.95 -21.55 -2.60
N ARG A 260 3.54 -21.99 -3.78
CA ARG A 260 4.05 -23.25 -4.39
C ARG A 260 5.45 -23.09 -4.98
N SER A 261 5.94 -21.86 -5.15
CA SER A 261 7.28 -21.59 -5.67
C SER A 261 8.35 -22.05 -4.69
N PRO A 262 9.32 -22.88 -5.10
CA PRO A 262 10.47 -23.22 -4.28
C PRO A 262 11.45 -22.04 -4.15
N ASP A 263 11.44 -21.11 -5.12
CA ASP A 263 12.39 -19.99 -5.22
C ASP A 263 11.88 -18.71 -4.58
N GLY A 264 10.58 -18.66 -4.23
CA GLY A 264 9.91 -17.51 -3.64
C GLY A 264 9.02 -16.76 -4.63
N TYR A 265 8.46 -15.61 -4.18
CA TYR A 265 7.51 -14.86 -4.99
C TYR A 265 7.55 -13.36 -4.70
N PHE A 266 7.07 -12.58 -5.69
CA PHE A 266 6.67 -11.19 -5.53
C PHE A 266 5.15 -11.07 -5.75
N LEU A 267 4.45 -10.46 -4.81
CA LEU A 267 3.02 -10.19 -4.91
C LEU A 267 2.75 -8.70 -4.67
N MET A 268 2.08 -8.04 -5.61
CA MET A 268 1.50 -6.71 -5.43
C MET A 268 -0.02 -6.82 -5.28
N VAL A 269 -0.56 -6.20 -4.24
CA VAL A 269 -1.99 -6.10 -3.98
C VAL A 269 -2.37 -4.63 -3.85
N GLU A 270 -3.25 -4.17 -4.71
CA GLU A 270 -3.80 -2.83 -4.67
C GLU A 270 -5.25 -2.82 -4.18
N TRP A 271 -5.56 -1.84 -3.34
CA TRP A 271 -6.92 -1.52 -2.94
C TRP A 271 -7.17 -0.02 -3.04
N ASP A 272 -8.26 0.35 -3.72
CA ASP A 272 -8.70 1.75 -3.85
C ASP A 272 -9.09 2.33 -2.48
N ALA A 273 -8.41 3.38 -2.07
CA ALA A 273 -8.65 4.09 -0.82
C ALA A 273 -9.06 5.56 -1.02
N HIS A 274 -9.40 5.94 -2.24
CA HIS A 274 -9.90 7.29 -2.54
C HIS A 274 -11.14 7.62 -1.72
N THR A 275 -11.12 8.78 -1.09
CA THR A 275 -12.21 9.27 -0.23
C THR A 275 -13.14 10.25 -0.95
N ASP A 276 -13.30 10.13 -2.28
CA ASP A 276 -14.35 10.84 -3.03
C ASP A 276 -15.75 10.55 -2.47
N ASP A 277 -15.95 9.36 -1.95
CA ASP A 277 -16.95 8.99 -0.98
C ASP A 277 -16.24 8.64 0.33
N PRO A 278 -16.34 9.49 1.37
CA PRO A 278 -15.59 9.30 2.61
C PRO A 278 -15.85 7.96 3.30
N ARG A 279 -17.10 7.49 3.30
CA ARG A 279 -17.46 6.22 3.95
C ARG A 279 -16.84 5.05 3.20
N LYS A 280 -16.99 5.04 1.89
CA LYS A 280 -16.46 3.97 1.04
C LYS A 280 -14.93 3.91 1.12
N GLY A 281 -14.25 5.05 0.92
CA GLY A 281 -12.79 5.08 0.94
C GLY A 281 -12.20 4.67 2.27
N LEU A 282 -12.74 5.18 3.39
CA LEU A 282 -12.28 4.80 4.72
C LEU A 282 -12.61 3.34 5.07
N GLN A 283 -13.77 2.81 4.61
CA GLN A 283 -14.12 1.40 4.79
C GLN A 283 -13.17 0.49 4.00
N ASN A 284 -12.81 0.88 2.78
CA ASN A 284 -11.84 0.16 1.96
C ASN A 284 -10.48 0.02 2.69
N VAL A 285 -10.02 1.08 3.35
CA VAL A 285 -8.79 1.01 4.18
C VAL A 285 -8.93 0.00 5.31
N VAL A 286 -10.07 -0.02 6.01
CA VAL A 286 -10.34 -0.96 7.11
C VAL A 286 -10.39 -2.40 6.61
N ASP A 287 -11.03 -2.65 5.46
CA ASP A 287 -11.14 -3.97 4.89
C ASP A 287 -9.79 -4.46 4.32
N PHE A 288 -9.00 -3.55 3.76
CA PHE A 288 -7.63 -3.86 3.35
C PHE A 288 -6.73 -4.20 4.54
N ASP A 289 -6.83 -3.44 5.63
CA ASP A 289 -6.10 -3.72 6.88
C ASP A 289 -6.41 -5.11 7.44
N ARG A 290 -7.68 -5.53 7.39
CA ARG A 290 -8.12 -6.88 7.79
C ARG A 290 -7.53 -7.97 6.89
N LEU A 291 -7.55 -7.76 5.57
CA LEU A 291 -6.90 -8.67 4.62
C LEU A 291 -5.40 -8.79 4.90
N ILE A 292 -4.73 -7.66 5.14
CA ILE A 292 -3.29 -7.64 5.46
C ILE A 292 -2.99 -8.45 6.72
N ALA A 293 -3.82 -8.31 7.77
CA ALA A 293 -3.69 -9.12 8.99
C ALA A 293 -3.83 -10.62 8.70
N GLU A 294 -4.78 -11.00 7.83
CA GLU A 294 -4.98 -12.40 7.44
C GLU A 294 -3.81 -12.93 6.59
N VAL A 295 -3.28 -12.16 5.65
CA VAL A 295 -2.10 -12.53 4.86
C VAL A 295 -0.88 -12.68 5.76
N GLN A 296 -0.66 -11.76 6.70
CA GLN A 296 0.44 -11.85 7.66
C GLN A 296 0.41 -13.14 8.47
N ALA A 297 -0.79 -13.60 8.86
CA ALA A 297 -0.95 -14.86 9.60
C ALA A 297 -0.66 -16.13 8.76
N ARG A 298 -0.54 -16.00 7.43
CA ARG A 298 -0.33 -17.10 6.49
C ARG A 298 1.09 -17.18 5.92
N VAL A 299 1.98 -16.27 6.30
CA VAL A 299 3.36 -16.19 5.79
C VAL A 299 4.38 -16.30 6.92
N ASP A 300 5.59 -16.74 6.60
CA ASP A 300 6.71 -16.71 7.53
C ASP A 300 7.45 -15.37 7.42
N LEU A 301 7.39 -14.54 8.45
CA LEU A 301 8.05 -13.24 8.50
C LEU A 301 9.58 -13.35 8.55
N ASN A 302 10.17 -14.53 8.81
CA ASN A 302 11.60 -14.73 8.76
C ASN A 302 12.14 -14.73 7.33
N ASP A 303 11.30 -15.05 6.34
CA ASP A 303 11.68 -15.09 4.93
C ASP A 303 10.76 -14.24 4.01
N THR A 304 9.83 -13.50 4.57
CA THR A 304 8.88 -12.67 3.83
C THR A 304 8.93 -11.23 4.32
N LEU A 305 9.11 -10.29 3.40
CA LEU A 305 8.88 -8.86 3.62
C LEU A 305 7.42 -8.53 3.32
N LEU A 306 6.71 -7.98 4.30
CA LEU A 306 5.44 -7.29 4.08
C LEU A 306 5.70 -5.78 4.10
N LEU A 307 5.30 -5.10 3.04
CA LEU A 307 5.43 -3.66 2.87
C LEU A 307 4.07 -3.05 2.52
N PHE A 308 3.61 -2.08 3.31
CA PHE A 308 2.42 -1.29 3.04
C PHE A 308 2.83 0.15 2.69
N THR A 309 2.22 0.72 1.66
CA THR A 309 2.35 2.13 1.33
C THR A 309 1.18 2.62 0.47
N ALA A 310 1.25 3.88 0.05
CA ALA A 310 0.40 4.48 -0.97
C ALA A 310 1.28 5.10 -2.08
N ASP A 311 0.70 5.31 -3.23
CA ASP A 311 1.33 5.96 -4.39
C ASP A 311 1.26 7.49 -4.33
N HIS A 312 0.24 8.02 -3.66
CA HIS A 312 0.04 9.44 -3.33
C HIS A 312 -0.93 9.58 -2.15
N SER A 313 -1.08 10.81 -1.65
CA SER A 313 -2.07 11.15 -0.64
C SER A 313 -3.33 11.73 -1.27
N PHE A 314 -4.40 11.81 -0.47
CA PHE A 314 -5.68 12.43 -0.80
C PHE A 314 -6.11 13.39 0.30
N GLY A 315 -6.87 14.42 -0.06
CA GLY A 315 -7.20 15.50 0.87
C GLY A 315 -8.19 15.08 1.95
N VAL A 316 -7.71 14.48 3.03
CA VAL A 316 -8.51 14.11 4.22
C VAL A 316 -7.98 14.88 5.43
N GLN A 317 -8.86 15.50 6.20
CA GLN A 317 -8.52 16.21 7.42
C GLN A 317 -9.58 15.96 8.49
N VAL A 318 -9.20 15.35 9.60
CA VAL A 318 -10.02 15.26 10.81
C VAL A 318 -9.76 16.52 11.61
N ASP A 319 -10.78 17.37 11.76
CA ASP A 319 -10.67 18.71 12.35
C ASP A 319 -11.71 19.01 13.43
N GLY A 320 -12.44 17.97 13.88
CA GLY A 320 -13.45 18.08 14.94
C GLY A 320 -13.71 16.74 15.63
N GLY A 321 -14.71 16.75 16.51
CA GLY A 321 -15.20 15.57 17.23
C GLY A 321 -14.60 15.38 18.62
N GLN A 322 -15.35 14.65 19.44
CA GLN A 322 -14.96 14.19 20.77
C GLN A 322 -14.94 12.65 20.79
N ARG A 323 -14.32 12.06 21.81
CA ARG A 323 -14.38 10.62 22.00
C ARG A 323 -15.82 10.14 22.11
N GLY A 324 -16.23 9.19 21.27
CA GLY A 324 -17.59 8.68 21.19
C GLY A 324 -18.45 9.31 20.09
N ASP A 325 -18.01 10.43 19.48
CA ASP A 325 -18.70 10.98 18.32
C ASP A 325 -18.49 10.08 17.08
N ALA A 326 -19.50 10.01 16.21
CA ALA A 326 -19.34 9.39 14.91
C ALA A 326 -18.47 10.28 14.00
N LEU A 327 -17.34 9.78 13.52
CA LEU A 327 -16.45 10.56 12.63
C LEU A 327 -17.20 11.14 11.44
N LEU A 328 -18.06 10.34 10.79
CA LEU A 328 -18.82 10.71 9.61
C LEU A 328 -20.22 11.26 9.96
N GLU A 329 -20.39 11.91 11.10
CA GLU A 329 -21.67 12.57 11.44
C GLU A 329 -22.06 13.58 10.37
N GLY A 330 -23.29 13.43 9.82
CA GLY A 330 -23.80 14.23 8.69
C GLY A 330 -23.63 13.56 7.31
N TYR A 331 -22.98 12.40 7.22
CA TYR A 331 -22.76 11.70 5.96
C TYR A 331 -24.06 11.37 5.21
N GLU A 332 -25.11 10.88 5.88
CA GLU A 332 -26.37 10.50 5.23
C GLU A 332 -27.05 11.71 4.54
N ALA A 333 -27.01 12.87 5.20
CA ALA A 333 -27.54 14.10 4.63
C ALA A 333 -26.72 14.55 3.39
N TRP A 334 -25.40 14.46 3.47
CA TRP A 334 -24.54 14.76 2.34
C TRP A 334 -24.75 13.77 1.20
N ALA A 335 -24.80 12.45 1.46
CA ALA A 335 -24.97 11.41 0.46
C ALA A 335 -26.33 11.51 -0.28
N ALA A 336 -27.36 11.99 0.41
CA ALA A 336 -28.67 12.25 -0.17
C ALA A 336 -28.78 13.60 -0.91
N SER A 337 -27.81 14.49 -0.77
CA SER A 337 -27.79 15.78 -1.44
C SER A 337 -27.29 15.68 -2.87
N ASP A 338 -27.57 16.69 -3.69
CA ASP A 338 -26.99 16.86 -5.01
C ASP A 338 -25.61 17.53 -5.00
N GLU A 339 -25.06 17.80 -3.80
CA GLU A 339 -23.75 18.42 -3.65
C GLU A 339 -22.64 17.47 -4.12
N ARG A 340 -22.04 17.79 -5.25
CA ARG A 340 -20.90 17.06 -5.84
C ARG A 340 -19.66 17.95 -5.96
N GLY A 341 -19.54 18.90 -5.00
CA GLY A 341 -18.40 19.81 -4.93
C GLY A 341 -17.08 19.08 -4.69
N LYS A 342 -15.98 19.79 -4.95
CA LYS A 342 -14.63 19.26 -4.66
C LYS A 342 -14.37 19.08 -3.17
N VAL A 343 -15.11 19.76 -2.31
CA VAL A 343 -14.94 19.73 -0.87
C VAL A 343 -16.20 19.14 -0.24
N ILE A 344 -16.01 18.11 0.58
CA ILE A 344 -17.05 17.52 1.43
C ILE A 344 -16.75 17.96 2.85
N ARG A 345 -17.69 18.71 3.46
CA ARG A 345 -17.62 19.13 4.86
C ARG A 345 -18.67 18.36 5.66
N LEU A 346 -18.22 17.45 6.50
CA LEU A 346 -19.03 16.84 7.55
C LEU A 346 -18.70 17.50 8.89
N LYS A 347 -19.37 17.10 9.96
CA LYS A 347 -19.17 17.74 11.28
C LYS A 347 -17.73 17.64 11.78
N ASN A 348 -17.09 16.49 11.61
CA ASN A 348 -15.80 16.16 12.22
C ASN A 348 -14.67 15.95 11.20
N ILE A 349 -14.97 15.99 9.91
CA ILE A 349 -14.02 15.70 8.84
C ILE A 349 -14.25 16.59 7.63
N LEU A 350 -13.15 17.04 7.04
CA LEU A 350 -13.08 17.70 5.74
C LEU A 350 -12.42 16.77 4.75
N VAL A 351 -13.03 16.56 3.60
CA VAL A 351 -12.43 15.85 2.48
C VAL A 351 -12.35 16.79 1.28
N ASN A 352 -11.14 17.04 0.83
CA ASN A 352 -10.89 17.71 -0.44
C ASN A 352 -10.63 16.64 -1.50
N ARG A 353 -11.59 16.48 -2.41
CA ARG A 353 -11.61 15.42 -3.46
C ARG A 353 -10.54 15.66 -4.51
N THR A 354 -9.28 15.59 -4.09
CA THR A 354 -8.10 15.78 -4.95
C THR A 354 -6.88 15.12 -4.32
N HIS A 355 -5.93 14.75 -5.16
CA HIS A 355 -4.62 14.33 -4.69
C HIS A 355 -3.90 15.50 -4.01
N THR A 356 -3.06 15.18 -3.06
CA THR A 356 -2.28 16.17 -2.30
C THR A 356 -0.80 15.78 -2.29
N ALA A 357 0.04 16.71 -1.90
CA ALA A 357 1.50 16.55 -1.90
C ALA A 357 2.07 16.10 -0.55
N GLU A 358 1.20 15.76 0.41
CA GLU A 358 1.68 15.21 1.67
C GLU A 358 2.37 13.87 1.46
N GLU A 359 3.34 13.58 2.30
CA GLU A 359 3.99 12.29 2.38
C GLU A 359 2.98 11.20 2.73
N VAL A 360 3.21 10.02 2.20
CA VAL A 360 2.42 8.85 2.52
C VAL A 360 3.15 7.94 3.52
N PRO A 361 2.43 7.17 4.34
CA PRO A 361 3.06 6.23 5.24
C PRO A 361 3.67 5.06 4.44
N ALA A 362 4.84 4.62 4.86
CA ALA A 362 5.41 3.34 4.49
C ALA A 362 5.60 2.52 5.76
N LEU A 363 4.95 1.39 5.85
CA LEU A 363 4.93 0.52 7.01
C LEU A 363 5.45 -0.86 6.62
N ALA A 364 6.29 -1.47 7.45
CA ALA A 364 6.88 -2.76 7.10
C ALA A 364 7.05 -3.69 8.29
N VAL A 365 7.01 -4.98 8.01
CA VAL A 365 7.31 -6.06 8.96
C VAL A 365 7.92 -7.25 8.21
N GLY A 366 8.73 -8.02 8.89
CA GLY A 366 9.38 -9.22 8.34
C GLY A 366 10.81 -8.97 7.84
N ALA A 367 11.29 -9.84 6.99
CA ALA A 367 12.68 -9.86 6.52
C ALA A 367 13.05 -8.58 5.74
N GLY A 368 14.03 -7.83 6.22
CA GLY A 368 14.52 -6.59 5.58
C GLY A 368 13.68 -5.34 5.86
N ALA A 369 12.66 -5.43 6.72
CA ALA A 369 11.74 -4.34 7.04
C ALA A 369 12.42 -3.15 7.77
N GLU A 370 13.53 -3.36 8.44
CA GLU A 370 14.26 -2.35 9.24
C GLU A 370 14.78 -1.17 8.41
N GLN A 371 14.82 -1.30 7.09
CA GLN A 371 15.20 -0.22 6.18
C GLN A 371 14.09 0.83 6.00
N VAL A 372 12.82 0.50 6.35
CA VAL A 372 11.69 1.42 6.28
C VAL A 372 11.70 2.30 7.52
N ARG A 373 12.32 3.48 7.42
CA ARG A 373 12.44 4.44 8.53
C ARG A 373 12.78 5.85 8.06
N GLY A 374 12.29 6.85 8.77
CA GLY A 374 12.58 8.27 8.50
C GLY A 374 11.85 8.80 7.26
N TYR A 375 12.40 9.87 6.67
CA TYR A 375 11.90 10.48 5.44
C TYR A 375 12.72 10.01 4.25
N PHE A 376 12.05 9.65 3.15
CA PHE A 376 12.72 9.20 1.93
C PHE A 376 11.82 9.40 0.68
N PRO A 377 12.40 9.52 -0.51
CA PRO A 377 11.62 9.50 -1.74
C PRO A 377 11.04 8.10 -2.00
N ASN A 378 9.87 8.00 -2.62
CA ASN A 378 9.22 6.72 -2.89
C ASN A 378 10.08 5.73 -3.70
N THR A 379 11.06 6.21 -4.44
CA THR A 379 12.08 5.38 -5.11
C THR A 379 12.93 4.54 -4.14
N HIS A 380 13.01 4.93 -2.87
CA HIS A 380 13.71 4.16 -1.84
C HIS A 380 13.03 2.81 -1.56
N LEU A 381 11.71 2.71 -1.73
CA LEU A 381 10.96 1.47 -1.53
C LEU A 381 11.38 0.37 -2.52
N PHE A 382 11.72 0.74 -3.76
CA PHE A 382 12.37 -0.19 -4.69
C PHE A 382 13.65 -0.79 -4.11
N LYS A 383 14.51 0.09 -3.57
CA LYS A 383 15.76 -0.36 -2.95
C LYS A 383 15.52 -1.25 -1.74
N VAL A 384 14.56 -0.92 -0.89
CA VAL A 384 14.17 -1.77 0.27
C VAL A 384 13.80 -3.17 -0.18
N MET A 385 12.95 -3.30 -1.20
CA MET A 385 12.52 -4.60 -1.72
C MET A 385 13.68 -5.37 -2.39
N MET A 386 14.51 -4.69 -3.18
CA MET A 386 15.70 -5.28 -3.82
C MET A 386 16.71 -5.78 -2.78
N ASP A 387 17.01 -4.98 -1.76
CA ASP A 387 17.94 -5.34 -0.70
C ASP A 387 17.40 -6.49 0.16
N ALA A 388 16.09 -6.49 0.48
CA ALA A 388 15.45 -7.57 1.21
C ALA A 388 15.60 -8.92 0.48
N LEU A 389 15.48 -8.92 -0.84
CA LEU A 389 15.70 -10.10 -1.69
C LEU A 389 17.20 -10.42 -1.91
N GLY A 390 18.10 -9.61 -1.37
CA GLY A 390 19.54 -9.77 -1.56
C GLY A 390 20.00 -9.43 -2.98
N TRP A 391 19.24 -8.63 -3.73
CA TRP A 391 19.57 -8.22 -5.08
C TRP A 391 20.22 -6.84 -5.09
N THR A 392 21.31 -6.72 -5.81
CA THR A 392 21.90 -5.41 -6.08
C THR A 392 21.19 -4.76 -7.26
N SER A 393 20.60 -3.59 -7.05
CA SER A 393 20.20 -2.74 -8.15
C SER A 393 21.45 -2.35 -8.93
N GLN A 394 21.53 -2.71 -10.22
CA GLN A 394 22.54 -2.11 -11.10
C GLN A 394 22.28 -0.59 -11.09
N PRO A 395 23.26 0.24 -10.79
CA PRO A 395 23.05 1.67 -10.94
C PRO A 395 22.63 1.91 -12.39
N SER A 396 21.44 2.52 -12.57
CA SER A 396 21.05 3.00 -13.90
C SER A 396 22.19 3.88 -14.38
N SER A 397 22.84 3.49 -15.48
CA SER A 397 23.89 4.27 -16.12
C SER A 397 23.26 5.50 -16.77
N GLY A 398 22.72 6.39 -15.93
CA GLY A 398 22.27 7.72 -16.30
C GLY A 398 23.47 8.66 -16.21
N ARG A 399 24.08 8.94 -17.35
CA ARG A 399 24.84 10.16 -17.57
C ARG A 399 23.91 11.26 -18.03
#